data_cd90c1f5041d917358f13852dc4e4c32
#
_entry.id   cd90c1f5041d917358f13852dc4e4c32
#
_cell.length_a   1.000
_cell.length_b   1.000
_cell.length_c   1.000
_cell.angle_alpha   90.00
_cell.angle_beta   90.00
_cell.angle_gamma   90.00
#
_symmetry.space_group_name_H-M   'P 1'
#
loop_
_entity.id
_entity.type
_entity.pdbx_description
1 polymer ?
#
loop_
_entity_poly.entity_id
_entity_poly.type
_entity_poly.pdbx_seq_one_letter_code
_entity_poly.pdbx_strand_id
1 'polypeptide(L)'
;GPLNVDEPGDYWKKIAKYWKTTEKAARKSLCGNCIAFDISPRMKDCLPGDTFDKDGELGYCWMHHFKCHSARACHTWAKGGPIKKDSESEAWQKKAGLDESTNLIQLTINSLGIQQ
;
A
#
# COMPACT_ATOMS: atom_id res chain seq x y z
N GLY A 1 8.99 3.99 -3.81
CA GLY A 1 9.56 4.33 -5.10
C GLY A 1 9.40 3.24 -6.13
N PRO A 2 9.96 3.40 -7.29
CA PRO A 2 10.62 4.61 -7.75
C PRO A 2 9.62 5.73 -8.03
N LEU A 3 10.07 6.97 -8.00
CA LEU A 3 9.20 8.11 -8.30
C LEU A 3 8.68 8.07 -9.73
N ASN A 4 9.56 7.71 -10.66
CA ASN A 4 9.21 7.52 -12.06
C ASN A 4 9.41 6.06 -12.42
N VAL A 5 8.31 5.35 -12.67
CA VAL A 5 8.33 3.92 -12.98
C VAL A 5 9.09 3.63 -14.28
N ASP A 6 8.99 4.53 -15.25
CA ASP A 6 9.63 4.36 -16.56
C ASP A 6 11.11 4.70 -16.53
N GLU A 7 11.54 5.51 -15.56
CA GLU A 7 12.93 5.92 -15.39
C GLU A 7 13.35 5.75 -13.94
N PRO A 8 13.47 4.49 -13.46
CA PRO A 8 13.73 4.22 -12.04
C PRO A 8 15.17 4.50 -11.59
N GLY A 9 16.08 4.77 -12.52
CA GLY A 9 17.49 4.95 -12.18
C GLY A 9 18.07 3.69 -11.54
N ASP A 10 18.75 3.85 -10.42
CA ASP A 10 19.37 2.74 -9.69
C ASP A 10 18.50 2.23 -8.54
N TYR A 11 17.23 2.62 -8.50
CA TYR A 11 16.32 2.22 -7.41
C TYR A 11 16.30 0.72 -7.17
N TRP A 12 16.11 -0.07 -8.23
CA TRP A 12 15.99 -1.52 -8.11
C TRP A 12 17.30 -2.18 -7.69
N LYS A 13 18.42 -1.60 -8.09
CA LYS A 13 19.74 -2.07 -7.66
C LYS A 13 19.92 -1.87 -6.16
N LYS A 14 19.53 -0.71 -5.65
CA LYS A 14 19.63 -0.38 -4.23
C LYS A 14 18.69 -1.23 -3.38
N ILE A 15 17.44 -1.40 -3.81
CA ILE A 15 16.47 -2.17 -3.05
C ILE A 15 16.83 -3.66 -3.03
N ALA A 16 17.37 -4.18 -4.14
CA ALA A 16 17.84 -5.55 -4.22
C ALA A 16 18.97 -5.80 -3.20
N LYS A 17 19.88 -4.85 -3.07
CA LYS A 17 20.95 -4.92 -2.07
C LYS A 17 20.39 -4.91 -0.66
N TYR A 18 19.43 -4.06 -0.40
CA TYR A 18 18.77 -3.97 0.90
C TYR A 18 18.07 -5.28 1.27
N TRP A 19 17.37 -5.89 0.33
CA TRP A 19 16.68 -7.16 0.53
C TRP A 19 17.59 -8.39 0.40
N LYS A 20 18.85 -8.20 0.03
CA LYS A 20 19.83 -9.28 -0.18
C LYS A 20 19.34 -10.28 -1.23
N THR A 21 18.91 -9.76 -2.36
CA THR A 21 18.38 -10.53 -3.49
C THR A 21 18.89 -9.97 -4.82
N THR A 22 18.44 -10.56 -5.91
CA THR A 22 18.78 -10.08 -7.25
C THR A 22 17.88 -8.91 -7.65
N GLU A 23 18.37 -8.07 -8.55
CA GLU A 23 17.56 -6.97 -9.11
C GLU A 23 16.31 -7.52 -9.80
N LYS A 24 16.45 -8.64 -10.53
CA LYS A 24 15.33 -9.29 -11.20
C LYS A 24 14.23 -9.71 -10.21
N ALA A 25 14.61 -10.30 -9.09
CA ALA A 25 13.66 -10.70 -8.06
C ALA A 25 13.02 -9.48 -7.39
N ALA A 26 13.82 -8.44 -7.11
CA ALA A 26 13.33 -7.22 -6.50
C ALA A 26 12.27 -6.54 -7.36
N ARG A 27 12.45 -6.50 -8.67
CA ARG A 27 11.49 -5.89 -9.61
C ARG A 27 10.12 -6.54 -9.60
N LYS A 28 10.01 -7.77 -9.11
CA LYS A 28 8.73 -8.49 -8.99
C LYS A 28 8.00 -8.20 -7.70
N SER A 29 8.64 -7.52 -6.75
CA SER A 29 8.09 -7.24 -5.43
C SER A 29 7.54 -5.82 -5.38
N LEU A 30 6.33 -5.66 -5.91
CA LEU A 30 5.68 -4.36 -6.07
C LEU A 30 4.53 -4.20 -5.07
N CYS A 31 4.09 -2.96 -4.85
CA CYS A 31 2.91 -2.69 -4.02
C CYS A 31 1.72 -3.52 -4.51
N GLY A 32 1.56 -3.68 -5.80
CA GLY A 32 0.46 -4.43 -6.39
C GLY A 32 0.35 -5.89 -5.94
N ASN A 33 1.42 -6.48 -5.41
CA ASN A 33 1.36 -7.82 -4.84
C ASN A 33 1.79 -7.86 -3.36
N CYS A 34 1.81 -6.71 -2.70
CA CYS A 34 2.12 -6.61 -1.28
C CYS A 34 0.91 -7.00 -0.44
N ILE A 35 1.14 -7.71 0.66
CA ILE A 35 0.07 -8.17 1.56
C ILE A 35 -0.73 -7.02 2.16
N ALA A 36 -0.14 -5.84 2.28
CA ALA A 36 -0.77 -4.67 2.88
C ALA A 36 -1.48 -3.75 1.87
N PHE A 37 -1.41 -4.07 0.58
CA PHE A 37 -1.99 -3.23 -0.47
C PHE A 37 -3.46 -3.56 -0.69
N ASP A 38 -4.33 -2.61 -0.38
CA ASP A 38 -5.79 -2.79 -0.41
C ASP A 38 -6.42 -2.18 -1.65
N ILE A 39 -6.95 -3.05 -2.50
CA ILE A 39 -7.73 -2.67 -3.69
C ILE A 39 -9.13 -3.27 -3.63
N SER A 40 -9.63 -3.57 -2.43
CA SER A 40 -10.98 -4.07 -2.26
C SER A 40 -12.00 -3.05 -2.74
N PRO A 41 -13.22 -3.48 -3.09
CA PRO A 41 -14.28 -2.55 -3.52
C PRO A 41 -14.54 -1.43 -2.49
N ARG A 42 -14.60 -1.78 -1.20
CA ARG A 42 -14.83 -0.77 -0.16
C ARG A 42 -13.72 0.27 -0.10
N MET A 43 -12.48 -0.16 -0.32
CA MET A 43 -11.33 0.78 -0.32
C MET A 43 -11.34 1.64 -1.57
N LYS A 44 -11.63 1.06 -2.73
CA LYS A 44 -11.72 1.82 -3.98
C LYS A 44 -12.76 2.94 -3.90
N ASP A 45 -13.88 2.68 -3.23
CA ASP A 45 -14.91 3.68 -3.03
C ASP A 45 -14.44 4.87 -2.19
N CYS A 46 -13.43 4.66 -1.35
CA CYS A 46 -12.86 5.72 -0.53
C CYS A 46 -11.79 6.55 -1.25
N LEU A 47 -11.28 6.06 -2.39
CA LEU A 47 -10.25 6.76 -3.14
C LEU A 47 -10.88 7.70 -4.16
N PRO A 48 -10.55 8.99 -4.15
CA PRO A 48 -11.18 9.95 -5.06
C PRO A 48 -10.67 9.79 -6.49
N GLY A 49 -11.59 10.03 -7.45
CA GLY A 49 -11.26 10.08 -8.86
C GLY A 49 -11.01 8.72 -9.49
N ASP A 50 -10.34 8.74 -10.64
CA ASP A 50 -9.99 7.54 -11.38
C ASP A 50 -8.79 6.86 -10.70
N THR A 51 -8.94 5.56 -10.39
CA THR A 51 -7.90 4.81 -9.69
C THR A 51 -7.03 3.97 -10.62
N PHE A 52 -7.33 3.92 -11.91
CA PHE A 52 -6.56 3.15 -12.88
C PHE A 52 -5.80 4.07 -13.84
N ASP A 53 -4.62 3.65 -14.25
CA ASP A 53 -3.83 4.31 -15.30
C ASP A 53 -3.06 3.27 -16.13
N LYS A 54 -2.20 3.74 -17.04
CA LYS A 54 -1.46 2.84 -17.94
C LYS A 54 -0.51 1.88 -17.22
N ASP A 55 -0.05 2.24 -16.03
CA ASP A 55 0.94 1.46 -15.27
C ASP A 55 0.33 0.56 -14.21
N GLY A 56 -0.95 0.76 -13.86
CA GLY A 56 -1.61 -0.04 -12.84
C GLY A 56 -2.74 0.71 -12.15
N GLU A 57 -2.77 0.66 -10.82
CA GLU A 57 -3.89 1.20 -10.07
C GLU A 57 -3.48 1.73 -8.71
N LEU A 58 -4.30 2.62 -8.18
CA LEU A 58 -4.16 3.14 -6.83
C LEU A 58 -4.85 2.22 -5.83
N GLY A 59 -4.26 2.10 -4.67
CA GLY A 59 -4.82 1.39 -3.54
C GLY A 59 -4.33 2.01 -2.24
N TYR A 60 -4.63 1.36 -1.13
CA TYR A 60 -4.24 1.86 0.19
C TYR A 60 -3.26 0.90 0.87
N CYS A 61 -2.21 1.44 1.47
CA CYS A 61 -1.24 0.65 2.21
C CYS A 61 -1.56 0.66 3.70
N TRP A 62 -1.94 -0.49 4.26
CA TRP A 62 -2.23 -0.63 5.69
C TRP A 62 -0.99 -0.62 6.58
N MET A 63 0.19 -0.82 5.96
CA MET A 63 1.44 -0.80 6.70
C MET A 63 1.89 0.63 6.99
N HIS A 64 1.76 1.51 6.02
CA HIS A 64 2.19 2.91 6.10
C HIS A 64 1.05 3.91 6.19
N HIS A 65 -0.19 3.44 6.06
CA HIS A 65 -1.41 4.26 6.17
C HIS A 65 -1.44 5.41 5.16
N PHE A 66 -1.17 5.09 3.90
CA PHE A 66 -1.29 6.08 2.84
C PHE A 66 -1.73 5.44 1.52
N LYS A 67 -2.21 6.29 0.62
CA LYS A 67 -2.55 5.91 -0.75
C LYS A 67 -1.26 5.64 -1.53
N CYS A 68 -1.22 4.55 -2.29
CA CYS A 68 -0.04 4.20 -3.09
C CYS A 68 -0.44 3.55 -4.41
N HIS A 69 0.53 3.40 -5.30
CA HIS A 69 0.31 2.88 -6.65
C HIS A 69 0.88 1.47 -6.78
N SER A 70 0.18 0.60 -7.50
CA SER A 70 0.55 -0.81 -7.66
C SER A 70 1.92 -1.03 -8.31
N ALA A 71 2.38 -0.10 -9.15
CA ALA A 71 3.66 -0.24 -9.86
C ALA A 71 4.86 0.21 -9.02
N ARG A 72 4.63 0.77 -7.85
CA ARG A 72 5.70 1.21 -6.96
C ARG A 72 6.05 0.12 -5.94
N ALA A 73 7.09 0.36 -5.19
CA ALA A 73 7.57 -0.57 -4.18
C ALA A 73 8.08 0.19 -2.97
N CYS A 74 8.28 -0.50 -1.87
CA CYS A 74 8.95 0.05 -0.70
C CYS A 74 9.73 -1.06 0.01
N HIS A 75 10.67 -0.65 0.86
CA HIS A 75 11.54 -1.59 1.55
C HIS A 75 10.81 -2.53 2.52
N THR A 76 9.59 -2.21 2.90
CA THR A 76 8.77 -3.03 3.81
C THR A 76 7.85 -4.01 3.09
N TRP A 77 8.00 -4.17 1.78
CA TRP A 77 7.18 -5.09 0.99
C TRP A 77 7.10 -6.48 1.64
N ALA A 78 5.91 -7.07 1.64
CA ALA A 78 5.69 -8.42 2.15
C ALA A 78 4.78 -9.20 1.21
N LYS A 79 5.10 -10.46 1.02
CA LYS A 79 4.40 -11.37 0.11
C LYS A 79 2.99 -11.67 0.62
N GLY A 80 2.06 -11.86 -0.30
CA GLY A 80 0.73 -12.38 0.02
C GLY A 80 -0.46 -11.53 -0.42
N GLY A 81 -0.21 -10.40 -1.07
CA GLY A 81 -1.27 -9.51 -1.54
C GLY A 81 -1.54 -9.65 -3.02
N PRO A 82 -2.37 -8.75 -3.56
CA PRO A 82 -3.02 -7.65 -2.82
C PRO A 82 -4.29 -8.08 -2.08
N ILE A 83 -4.85 -7.16 -1.29
CA ILE A 83 -6.14 -7.37 -0.61
C ILE A 83 -7.24 -7.04 -1.61
N LYS A 84 -8.05 -8.04 -1.96
CA LYS A 84 -9.11 -7.89 -2.97
C LYS A 84 -10.51 -8.00 -2.41
N LYS A 85 -10.65 -8.52 -1.19
CA LYS A 85 -11.96 -8.76 -0.57
C LYS A 85 -12.23 -7.78 0.55
N ASP A 86 -13.47 -7.31 0.65
CA ASP A 86 -13.88 -6.41 1.71
C ASP A 86 -13.65 -7.00 3.10
N SER A 87 -13.85 -8.31 3.26
CA SER A 87 -13.62 -8.99 4.54
C SER A 87 -12.17 -8.93 4.98
N GLU A 88 -11.23 -9.05 4.04
CA GLU A 88 -9.81 -8.93 4.33
C GLU A 88 -9.44 -7.49 4.67
N SER A 89 -10.02 -6.53 3.94
CA SER A 89 -9.85 -5.12 4.19
C SER A 89 -10.32 -4.75 5.60
N GLU A 90 -11.48 -5.23 6.00
CA GLU A 90 -12.02 -5.01 7.33
C GLU A 90 -11.15 -5.62 8.42
N ALA A 91 -10.57 -6.79 8.17
CA ALA A 91 -9.66 -7.44 9.11
C ALA A 91 -8.40 -6.60 9.32
N TRP A 92 -7.85 -6.03 8.26
CA TRP A 92 -6.72 -5.12 8.35
C TRP A 92 -7.07 -3.85 9.12
N GLN A 93 -8.26 -3.30 8.88
CA GLN A 93 -8.74 -2.12 9.58
C GLN A 93 -8.82 -2.38 11.08
N LYS A 94 -9.35 -3.52 11.48
CA LYS A 94 -9.42 -3.93 12.89
C LYS A 94 -8.04 -4.07 13.51
N LYS A 95 -7.10 -4.68 12.81
CA LYS A 95 -5.72 -4.81 13.27
C LYS A 95 -5.07 -3.45 13.49
N ALA A 96 -5.42 -2.48 12.66
CA ALA A 96 -4.90 -1.12 12.78
C ALA A 96 -5.58 -0.34 13.91
N GLY A 97 -6.58 -0.92 14.58
CA GLY A 97 -7.34 -0.27 15.65
C GLY A 97 -8.38 0.72 15.13
N LEU A 98 -8.77 0.61 13.86
CA LEU A 98 -9.69 1.53 13.21
C LEU A 98 -10.97 0.80 12.79
N ASP A 99 -11.76 0.33 13.75
CA ASP A 99 -13.04 -0.29 13.42
C ASP A 99 -14.06 0.79 13.04
N GLU A 100 -15.15 0.36 12.44
CA GLU A 100 -16.13 1.28 11.86
C GLU A 100 -16.82 2.15 12.90
N SER A 101 -16.99 1.65 14.11
CA SER A 101 -17.67 2.39 15.18
C SER A 101 -16.81 3.50 15.78
N THR A 102 -15.48 3.39 15.71
CA THR A 102 -14.55 4.35 16.29
C THR A 102 -13.74 5.09 15.25
N ASN A 103 -13.85 4.71 14.01
CA ASN A 103 -12.97 5.19 12.94
C ASN A 103 -12.91 6.71 12.84
N LEU A 104 -14.06 7.38 12.84
CA LEU A 104 -14.11 8.83 12.70
C LEU A 104 -13.43 9.53 13.88
N ILE A 105 -13.67 9.04 15.08
CA ILE A 105 -13.07 9.58 16.31
C ILE A 105 -11.54 9.37 16.26
N GLN A 106 -11.09 8.18 15.89
CA GLN A 106 -9.66 7.89 15.80
C GLN A 106 -8.96 8.74 14.77
N LEU A 107 -9.56 8.94 13.61
CA LEU A 107 -8.98 9.79 12.58
C LEU A 107 -8.85 11.23 13.05
N THR A 108 -9.83 11.74 13.78
CA THR A 108 -9.80 13.09 14.33
C THR A 108 -8.68 13.22 15.37
N ILE A 109 -8.57 12.27 16.27
CA ILE A 109 -7.53 12.24 17.30
C ILE A 109 -6.15 12.18 16.66
N ASN A 110 -5.97 11.33 15.68
CA ASN A 110 -4.69 11.17 14.97
C ASN A 110 -4.30 12.46 14.24
N SER A 111 -5.28 13.13 13.63
CA SER A 111 -5.04 14.41 12.96
C SER A 111 -4.54 15.47 13.90
N LEU A 112 -4.99 15.45 15.16
CA LEU A 112 -4.56 16.39 16.20
C LEU A 112 -3.23 15.97 16.85
N GLY A 113 -2.71 14.81 16.52
CA GLY A 113 -1.46 14.32 17.08
C GLY A 113 -1.55 13.87 18.53
N ILE A 114 -2.76 13.61 19.02
CA ILE A 114 -3.00 13.21 20.41
C ILE A 114 -2.86 11.70 20.59
N GLN A 115 -3.35 10.97 19.62
CA GLN A 115 -3.36 9.51 19.64
C GLN A 115 -2.03 8.94 19.16
N GLN A 116 -1.50 7.99 19.88
CA GLN A 116 -0.29 7.27 19.42
C GLN A 116 -0.32 5.81 19.86
#